data_c7f0bf58bf18fb03594d4dae983051cf
#
_entry.id   c7f0bf58bf18fb03594d4dae983051cf
#
_cell.length_a   1.000
_cell.length_b   1.000
_cell.length_c   1.000
_cell.angle_alpha   90.00
_cell.angle_beta   90.00
_cell.angle_gamma   90.00
#
_symmetry.space_group_name_H-M   'P 1'
#
loop_
_entity.id
_entity.type
_entity.pdbx_description
1 polymer ?
#
loop_
_entity_poly.entity_id
_entity_poly.type
_entity_poly.pdbx_seq_one_letter_code
_entity_poly.pdbx_strand_id
1 'polypeptide(L)'
;VQVDRRTPGIQRPMGFEELKDNLFEVLAGGDFTMDFPTVRYDSVRERYSFEAKFGTRPNFKIILGGNISSTAFNQAYIGINYKNIGRVAQQLGADLYLGPIYTWGAIGGRTDFYAWKPIFLDYSYNFAVRNFRHGYFGNVTKVRNAQQVKNSESFFSTGVGMPLTHRSLLTLRANAGHVNYRYDSD
;
A
#
# COMPACT_ATOMS: atom_id res chain seq x y z
N VAL A 1 -16.94 22.65 -12.15
CA VAL A 1 -16.00 21.52 -12.27
C VAL A 1 -16.70 20.44 -13.06
N GLN A 2 -16.23 20.19 -14.29
CA GLN A 2 -16.71 19.10 -15.12
C GLN A 2 -15.76 17.92 -14.85
N VAL A 3 -16.14 17.05 -13.94
CA VAL A 3 -15.42 15.80 -13.69
C VAL A 3 -15.95 14.77 -14.67
N ASP A 4 -15.05 14.04 -15.31
CA ASP A 4 -15.36 13.01 -16.30
C ASP A 4 -16.45 12.05 -15.76
N ARG A 5 -17.29 11.53 -16.66
CA ARG A 5 -18.60 10.85 -16.48
C ARG A 5 -18.66 9.71 -15.44
N ARG A 6 -17.60 9.42 -14.70
CA ARG A 6 -17.55 8.34 -13.70
C ARG A 6 -17.60 8.81 -12.24
N THR A 7 -17.50 10.11 -11.99
CA THR A 7 -17.62 10.67 -10.63
C THR A 7 -18.80 11.63 -10.61
N PRO A 8 -19.71 11.55 -9.63
CA PRO A 8 -20.79 12.53 -9.51
C PRO A 8 -20.17 13.90 -9.27
N GLY A 9 -20.17 14.76 -10.29
CA GLY A 9 -19.60 16.09 -10.23
C GLY A 9 -20.36 16.94 -9.24
N ILE A 10 -19.67 17.55 -8.30
CA ILE A 10 -20.24 18.57 -7.44
C ILE A 10 -20.38 19.85 -8.28
N GLN A 11 -21.55 20.04 -8.85
CA GLN A 11 -21.90 21.24 -9.66
C GLN A 11 -22.58 22.32 -8.82
N ARG A 12 -22.15 22.53 -7.59
CA ARG A 12 -22.68 23.62 -6.76
C ARG A 12 -21.68 24.77 -6.65
N PRO A 13 -22.14 26.01 -6.57
CA PRO A 13 -21.27 27.13 -6.19
C PRO A 13 -20.67 26.83 -4.80
N MET A 14 -19.37 26.92 -4.66
CA MET A 14 -18.66 26.72 -3.40
C MET A 14 -17.65 27.85 -3.20
N GLY A 15 -17.33 28.15 -1.96
CA GLY A 15 -16.29 29.10 -1.61
C GLY A 15 -14.89 28.58 -1.95
N PHE A 16 -13.93 29.48 -2.05
CA PHE A 16 -12.55 29.14 -2.37
C PHE A 16 -11.93 28.16 -1.33
N GLU A 17 -12.18 28.39 -0.05
CA GLU A 17 -11.67 27.51 1.02
C GLU A 17 -12.27 26.10 0.93
N GLU A 18 -13.58 26.00 0.69
CA GLU A 18 -14.25 24.70 0.49
C GLU A 18 -13.71 23.96 -0.73
N LEU A 19 -13.43 24.68 -1.83
CA LEU A 19 -12.81 24.11 -3.02
C LEU A 19 -11.41 23.58 -2.71
N LYS A 20 -10.61 24.35 -1.98
CA LYS A 20 -9.25 23.98 -1.57
C LYS A 20 -9.26 22.71 -0.72
N ASP A 21 -10.12 22.64 0.28
CA ASP A 21 -10.21 21.49 1.18
C ASP A 21 -10.65 20.23 0.44
N ASN A 22 -11.64 20.31 -0.44
CA ASN A 22 -12.08 19.20 -1.28
C ASN A 22 -10.96 18.71 -2.24
N LEU A 23 -10.19 19.64 -2.82
CA LEU A 23 -9.04 19.27 -3.67
C LEU A 23 -7.94 18.58 -2.86
N PHE A 24 -7.65 19.08 -1.66
CA PHE A 24 -6.68 18.47 -0.77
C PHE A 24 -7.09 17.05 -0.36
N GLU A 25 -8.36 16.80 -0.05
CA GLU A 25 -8.86 15.47 0.27
C GLU A 25 -8.68 14.49 -0.89
N VAL A 26 -9.03 14.91 -2.11
CA VAL A 26 -8.88 14.07 -3.32
C VAL A 26 -7.41 13.78 -3.60
N LEU A 27 -6.53 14.76 -3.48
CA LEU A 27 -5.10 14.59 -3.76
C LEU A 27 -4.36 13.84 -2.65
N ALA A 28 -4.76 14.04 -1.38
CA ALA A 28 -4.17 13.37 -0.23
C ALA A 28 -4.43 11.85 -0.25
N GLY A 29 -5.53 11.42 -0.87
CA GLY A 29 -5.80 9.99 -1.12
C GLY A 29 -4.73 9.32 -1.99
N GLY A 30 -3.92 10.12 -2.70
CA GLY A 30 -2.77 9.63 -3.48
C GLY A 30 -3.12 8.83 -4.73
N ASP A 31 -4.41 8.69 -5.04
CA ASP A 31 -4.93 7.88 -6.14
C ASP A 31 -5.13 8.66 -7.43
N PHE A 32 -5.10 9.98 -7.32
CA PHE A 32 -5.28 10.89 -8.43
C PHE A 32 -4.04 11.74 -8.66
N THR A 33 -3.83 12.08 -9.92
CA THR A 33 -2.95 13.16 -10.34
C THR A 33 -3.82 14.28 -10.87
N MET A 34 -3.43 15.51 -10.65
CA MET A 34 -4.15 16.67 -11.16
C MET A 34 -3.20 17.46 -12.07
N ASP A 35 -3.65 17.74 -13.28
CA ASP A 35 -2.96 18.70 -14.15
C ASP A 35 -3.18 20.13 -13.61
N PHE A 36 -2.36 21.06 -14.06
CA PHE A 36 -2.52 22.46 -13.68
C PHE A 36 -3.95 22.94 -13.98
N PRO A 37 -4.67 23.44 -12.96
CA PRO A 37 -6.04 23.89 -13.15
C PRO A 37 -6.10 25.17 -13.99
N THR A 38 -7.10 25.25 -14.83
CA THR A 38 -7.40 26.47 -15.60
C THR A 38 -8.52 27.23 -14.89
N VAL A 39 -8.25 28.50 -14.60
CA VAL A 39 -9.24 29.40 -14.00
C VAL A 39 -9.70 30.37 -15.08
N ARG A 40 -11.00 30.43 -15.32
CA ARG A 40 -11.64 31.37 -16.27
C ARG A 40 -12.63 32.26 -15.53
N TYR A 41 -12.58 33.53 -15.80
CA TYR A 41 -13.59 34.49 -15.30
C TYR A 41 -14.72 34.63 -16.34
N ASP A 42 -15.94 34.39 -15.90
CA ASP A 42 -17.17 34.64 -16.66
C ASP A 42 -17.71 36.01 -16.25
N SER A 43 -17.49 37.00 -17.11
CA SER A 43 -17.92 38.38 -16.86
C SER A 43 -19.44 38.59 -16.90
N VAL A 44 -20.19 37.68 -17.52
CA VAL A 44 -21.66 37.78 -17.58
C VAL A 44 -22.30 37.30 -16.30
N ARG A 45 -21.70 36.30 -15.63
CA ARG A 45 -22.19 35.70 -14.38
C ARG A 45 -21.42 36.18 -13.15
N GLU A 46 -20.40 37.02 -13.36
CA GLU A 46 -19.49 37.51 -12.31
C GLU A 46 -18.90 36.37 -11.44
N ARG A 47 -18.53 35.26 -12.08
CA ARG A 47 -18.05 34.05 -11.39
C ARG A 47 -16.77 33.53 -12.03
N TYR A 48 -15.95 32.93 -11.17
CA TYR A 48 -14.81 32.15 -11.64
C TYR A 48 -15.22 30.71 -11.90
N SER A 49 -14.89 30.19 -13.08
CA SER A 49 -14.97 28.75 -13.39
C SER A 49 -13.60 28.13 -13.20
N PHE A 50 -13.57 27.05 -12.47
CA PHE A 50 -12.38 26.28 -12.18
C PHE A 50 -12.47 24.93 -12.92
N GLU A 51 -11.54 24.68 -13.82
CA GLU A 51 -11.46 23.44 -14.57
C GLU A 51 -10.16 22.71 -14.22
N ALA A 52 -10.28 21.53 -13.60
CA ALA A 52 -9.14 20.67 -13.29
C ALA A 52 -9.34 19.32 -13.97
N LYS A 53 -8.29 18.81 -14.60
CA LYS A 53 -8.26 17.46 -15.16
C LYS A 53 -7.61 16.54 -14.15
N PHE A 54 -8.32 15.48 -13.78
CA PHE A 54 -7.81 14.45 -12.91
C PHE A 54 -7.45 13.22 -13.73
N GLY A 55 -6.23 12.75 -13.57
CA GLY A 55 -5.78 11.46 -14.06
C GLY A 55 -5.79 10.43 -12.93
N THR A 56 -6.04 9.18 -13.24
CA THR A 56 -5.86 8.07 -12.30
C THR A 56 -4.48 7.47 -12.47
N ARG A 57 -3.86 7.04 -11.38
CA ARG A 57 -2.62 6.25 -11.45
C ARG A 57 -2.90 4.90 -12.10
N PRO A 58 -1.88 4.24 -12.69
CA PRO A 58 -2.06 2.92 -13.29
C PRO A 58 -2.71 1.94 -12.30
N ASN A 59 -3.70 1.21 -12.76
CA ASN A 59 -4.42 0.22 -11.95
C ASN A 59 -3.55 -0.99 -11.59
N PHE A 60 -2.47 -1.21 -12.33
CA PHE A 60 -1.57 -2.34 -12.14
C PHE A 60 -0.11 -1.88 -12.20
N LYS A 61 0.68 -2.30 -11.22
CA LYS A 61 2.11 -1.98 -11.12
C LYS A 61 2.88 -3.21 -10.71
N ILE A 62 3.92 -3.54 -11.45
CA ILE A 62 4.92 -4.54 -11.08
C ILE A 62 6.20 -3.81 -10.70
N ILE A 63 6.81 -4.23 -9.61
CA ILE A 63 8.08 -3.71 -9.11
C ILE A 63 9.04 -4.89 -9.07
N LEU A 64 10.16 -4.78 -9.76
CA LEU A 64 11.23 -5.76 -9.72
C LEU A 64 12.45 -5.08 -9.12
N GLY A 65 13.13 -5.78 -8.23
CA GLY A 65 14.32 -5.29 -7.57
C GLY A 65 15.25 -6.44 -7.19
N GLY A 66 16.44 -6.12 -6.78
CA GLY A 66 17.37 -7.13 -6.30
C GLY A 66 18.79 -6.60 -6.21
N ASN A 67 19.63 -7.40 -5.60
CA ASN A 67 21.06 -7.17 -5.52
C ASN A 67 21.77 -8.45 -5.95
N ILE A 68 22.64 -8.33 -6.95
CA ILE A 68 23.50 -9.41 -7.41
C ILE A 68 24.93 -9.05 -6.99
N SER A 69 25.51 -9.83 -6.13
CA SER A 69 26.86 -9.65 -5.63
C SER A 69 27.69 -10.89 -5.93
N SER A 70 29.00 -10.70 -6.09
CA SER A 70 29.96 -11.80 -6.15
C SER A 70 30.09 -12.58 -4.83
N THR A 71 29.57 -12.01 -3.74
CA THR A 71 29.41 -12.68 -2.46
C THR A 71 28.06 -13.40 -2.40
N ALA A 72 27.89 -14.37 -1.50
CA ALA A 72 26.72 -15.25 -1.40
C ALA A 72 25.37 -14.57 -1.04
N PHE A 73 25.30 -13.25 -1.08
CA PHE A 73 24.12 -12.47 -0.68
C PHE A 73 23.30 -11.94 -1.86
N ASN A 74 22.96 -12.83 -2.77
CA ASN A 74 22.06 -12.48 -3.86
C ASN A 74 20.62 -12.40 -3.35
N GLN A 75 19.93 -11.31 -3.68
CA GLN A 75 18.57 -11.03 -3.23
C GLN A 75 17.71 -10.62 -4.42
N ALA A 76 16.48 -11.09 -4.46
CA ALA A 76 15.49 -10.71 -5.45
C ALA A 76 14.21 -10.23 -4.77
N TYR A 77 13.59 -9.22 -5.34
CA TYR A 77 12.31 -8.67 -4.91
C TYR A 77 11.35 -8.60 -6.08
N ILE A 78 10.13 -9.01 -5.84
CA ILE A 78 9.00 -8.90 -6.76
C ILE A 78 7.83 -8.33 -5.98
N GLY A 79 7.31 -7.19 -6.45
CA GLY A 79 6.11 -6.56 -5.90
C GLY A 79 5.05 -6.41 -6.99
N ILE A 80 3.81 -6.69 -6.65
CA ILE A 80 2.65 -6.52 -7.52
C ILE A 80 1.62 -5.70 -6.77
N ASN A 81 1.16 -4.61 -7.38
CA ASN A 81 0.11 -3.76 -6.83
C ASN A 81 -1.00 -3.60 -7.87
N TYR A 82 -2.22 -3.82 -7.45
CA TYR A 82 -3.43 -3.61 -8.23
C TYR A 82 -4.37 -2.66 -7.51
N LYS A 83 -4.90 -1.69 -8.25
CA LYS A 83 -5.91 -0.74 -7.77
C LYS A 83 -7.09 -0.75 -8.70
N ASN A 84 -8.28 -0.77 -8.13
CA ASN A 84 -9.53 -0.55 -8.86
C ASN A 84 -10.34 0.51 -8.12
N ILE A 85 -10.61 1.61 -8.81
CA ILE A 85 -11.40 2.72 -8.27
C ILE A 85 -12.73 2.73 -9.01
N GLY A 86 -13.75 2.26 -8.34
CA GLY A 86 -15.11 2.18 -8.84
C GLY A 86 -16.12 2.52 -7.75
N ARG A 87 -17.28 1.89 -7.79
CA ARG A 87 -18.30 2.00 -6.73
C ARG A 87 -17.77 1.50 -5.37
N VAL A 88 -16.87 0.55 -5.42
CA VAL A 88 -16.05 0.06 -4.30
C VAL A 88 -14.61 0.24 -4.73
N ALA A 89 -13.82 0.97 -3.96
CA ALA A 89 -12.41 1.10 -4.24
C ALA A 89 -11.65 -0.08 -3.61
N GLN A 90 -10.81 -0.75 -4.40
CA GLN A 90 -10.04 -1.90 -3.97
C GLN A 90 -8.56 -1.69 -4.29
N GLN A 91 -7.73 -1.98 -3.34
CA GLN A 91 -6.28 -2.04 -3.52
C GLN A 91 -5.80 -3.41 -3.05
N LEU A 92 -5.09 -4.12 -3.91
CA LEU A 92 -4.47 -5.40 -3.61
C LEU A 92 -2.97 -5.30 -3.83
N GLY A 93 -2.19 -5.91 -2.97
CA GLY A 93 -0.74 -5.95 -3.08
C GLY A 93 -0.20 -7.33 -2.72
N ALA A 94 0.86 -7.72 -3.41
CA ALA A 94 1.65 -8.89 -3.07
C ALA A 94 3.12 -8.56 -3.24
N ASP A 95 3.91 -8.86 -2.22
CA ASP A 95 5.34 -8.62 -2.18
C ASP A 95 6.07 -9.91 -1.84
N LEU A 96 7.13 -10.21 -2.57
CA LEU A 96 7.98 -11.36 -2.33
C LEU A 96 9.44 -10.92 -2.35
N TYR A 97 10.14 -11.21 -1.29
CA TYR A 97 11.56 -11.00 -1.13
C TYR A 97 12.25 -12.35 -0.95
N LEU A 98 13.17 -12.68 -1.86
CA LEU A 98 13.91 -13.93 -1.89
C LEU A 98 15.37 -13.66 -1.58
N GLY A 99 15.88 -14.30 -0.56
CA GLY A 99 17.30 -14.26 -0.19
C GLY A 99 17.76 -15.55 0.47
N PRO A 100 19.05 -15.84 0.47
CA PRO A 100 19.59 -17.10 0.99
C PRO A 100 19.43 -17.25 2.51
N ILE A 101 19.41 -16.14 3.24
CA ILE A 101 19.27 -16.11 4.71
C ILE A 101 17.85 -15.77 5.11
N TYR A 102 17.17 -14.93 4.33
CA TYR A 102 15.87 -14.38 4.64
C TYR A 102 14.96 -14.40 3.43
N THR A 103 13.85 -15.05 3.55
CA THR A 103 12.75 -15.01 2.56
C THR A 103 11.53 -14.44 3.26
N TRP A 104 10.92 -13.46 2.66
CA TRP A 104 9.73 -12.81 3.19
C TRP A 104 8.71 -12.61 2.07
N GLY A 105 7.45 -12.76 2.42
CA GLY A 105 6.35 -12.43 1.53
C GLY A 105 5.19 -11.82 2.28
N ALA A 106 4.47 -10.97 1.59
CA ALA A 106 3.25 -10.35 2.05
C ALA A 106 2.21 -10.38 0.94
N ILE A 107 0.98 -10.64 1.30
CA ILE A 107 -0.18 -10.43 0.45
C ILE A 107 -1.23 -9.69 1.26
N GLY A 108 -1.85 -8.69 0.70
CA GLY A 108 -2.84 -7.93 1.42
C GLY A 108 -3.63 -7.01 0.54
N GLY A 109 -4.57 -6.32 1.16
CA GLY A 109 -5.39 -5.37 0.44
C GLY A 109 -6.19 -4.48 1.35
N ARG A 110 -6.79 -3.51 0.73
CA ARG A 110 -7.74 -2.59 1.34
C ARG A 110 -8.93 -2.46 0.41
N THR A 111 -10.11 -2.48 1.02
CA THR A 111 -11.38 -2.27 0.34
C THR A 111 -12.11 -1.12 1.01
N ASP A 112 -12.40 -0.08 0.26
CA ASP A 112 -13.13 1.10 0.75
C ASP A 112 -14.58 1.03 0.28
N PHE A 113 -15.50 1.09 1.23
CA PHE A 113 -16.94 1.04 1.00
C PHE A 113 -17.54 2.42 1.22
N TYR A 114 -18.31 2.87 0.26
CA TYR A 114 -19.11 4.09 0.39
C TYR A 114 -20.57 3.72 0.75
N ALA A 115 -20.85 3.75 2.05
CA ALA A 115 -22.21 3.68 2.55
C ALA A 115 -22.69 5.10 2.94
N TRP A 116 -23.25 5.28 4.13
CA TRP A 116 -23.57 6.58 4.73
C TRP A 116 -22.32 7.33 5.25
N LYS A 117 -21.25 6.59 5.56
CA LYS A 117 -19.90 7.09 5.81
C LYS A 117 -18.91 6.19 5.09
N PRO A 118 -17.74 6.71 4.69
CA PRO A 118 -16.68 5.88 4.14
C PRO A 118 -16.17 4.93 5.22
N ILE A 119 -16.19 3.64 4.93
CA ILE A 119 -15.65 2.58 5.79
C ILE A 119 -14.63 1.83 4.96
N PHE A 120 -13.51 1.47 5.55
CA PHE A 120 -12.54 0.61 4.89
C PHE A 120 -12.26 -0.65 5.69
N LEU A 121 -11.96 -1.70 4.96
CA LEU A 121 -11.46 -2.97 5.46
C LEU A 121 -10.04 -3.15 4.92
N ASP A 122 -9.06 -3.30 5.80
CA ASP A 122 -7.70 -3.71 5.45
C ASP A 122 -7.43 -5.13 5.95
N TYR A 123 -6.66 -5.87 5.17
CA TYR A 123 -6.27 -7.23 5.51
C TYR A 123 -4.90 -7.54 4.92
N SER A 124 -4.10 -8.29 5.67
CA SER A 124 -2.80 -8.73 5.19
C SER A 124 -2.40 -10.06 5.80
N TYR A 125 -1.68 -10.84 5.02
CA TYR A 125 -0.98 -12.02 5.46
C TYR A 125 0.50 -11.87 5.13
N ASN A 126 1.34 -12.05 6.13
CA ASN A 126 2.78 -11.94 6.01
C ASN A 126 3.42 -13.25 6.46
N PHE A 127 4.43 -13.69 5.75
CA PHE A 127 5.27 -14.80 6.16
C PHE A 127 6.73 -14.45 6.03
N ALA A 128 7.53 -15.01 6.91
CA ALA A 128 8.98 -14.86 6.88
C ALA A 128 9.65 -16.19 7.23
N VAL A 129 10.70 -16.52 6.52
CA VAL A 129 11.56 -17.67 6.80
C VAL A 129 12.99 -17.18 6.92
N ARG A 130 13.61 -17.46 8.05
CA ARG A 130 15.01 -17.14 8.31
C ARG A 130 15.80 -18.42 8.50
N ASN A 131 16.86 -18.58 7.74
CA ASN A 131 17.78 -19.70 7.85
C ASN A 131 19.09 -19.19 8.45
N PHE A 132 19.32 -19.45 9.71
CA PHE A 132 20.57 -19.13 10.37
C PHE A 132 21.50 -20.35 10.30
N ARG A 133 22.53 -20.28 9.44
CA ARG A 133 23.66 -21.21 9.50
C ARG A 133 24.71 -20.61 10.41
N HIS A 134 24.97 -21.24 11.51
CA HIS A 134 26.12 -20.87 12.35
C HIS A 134 27.40 -21.12 11.54
N GLY A 135 28.12 -20.06 11.17
CA GLY A 135 29.37 -20.17 10.39
C GLY A 135 29.54 -19.17 9.25
N TYR A 136 28.54 -18.32 8.97
CA TYR A 136 28.67 -17.33 7.89
C TYR A 136 29.32 -16.00 8.30
N PHE A 137 29.59 -15.80 9.58
CA PHE A 137 30.28 -14.61 10.07
C PHE A 137 31.77 -14.87 10.28
N GLY A 138 32.55 -14.58 9.24
CA GLY A 138 34.01 -14.49 9.33
C GLY A 138 34.73 -15.85 9.24
N ASN A 139 35.92 -15.82 8.71
CA ASN A 139 36.91 -16.89 8.57
C ASN A 139 37.23 -17.62 9.89
N VAL A 140 36.29 -18.27 10.51
CA VAL A 140 36.51 -19.03 11.73
C VAL A 140 36.28 -20.51 11.41
N THR A 141 37.41 -21.22 11.36
CA THR A 141 37.57 -22.66 11.58
C THR A 141 36.31 -23.51 11.38
N LYS A 142 36.35 -24.47 10.47
CA LYS A 142 35.35 -25.54 10.29
C LYS A 142 34.84 -26.03 11.66
N VAL A 143 33.75 -25.45 12.11
CA VAL A 143 33.01 -25.98 13.26
C VAL A 143 32.25 -27.20 12.76
N ARG A 144 32.64 -28.35 13.21
CA ARG A 144 32.22 -29.68 12.76
C ARG A 144 30.74 -29.98 13.03
N ASN A 145 30.03 -29.15 13.79
CA ASN A 145 28.61 -29.26 14.13
C ASN A 145 27.94 -27.88 14.02
N ALA A 146 27.72 -27.43 12.80
CA ALA A 146 26.94 -26.20 12.59
C ALA A 146 25.45 -26.51 12.80
N GLN A 147 24.92 -26.19 13.96
CA GLN A 147 23.49 -26.23 14.21
C GLN A 147 22.80 -25.26 13.26
N GLN A 148 21.92 -25.76 12.44
CA GLN A 148 21.09 -24.96 11.57
C GLN A 148 19.79 -24.61 12.29
N VAL A 149 19.57 -23.33 12.52
CA VAL A 149 18.30 -22.85 13.09
C VAL A 149 17.45 -22.25 11.98
N LYS A 150 16.30 -22.84 11.75
CA LYS A 150 15.30 -22.31 10.84
C LYS A 150 14.15 -21.72 11.66
N ASN A 151 13.90 -20.44 11.45
CA ASN A 151 12.75 -19.75 12.03
C ASN A 151 11.74 -19.45 10.92
N SER A 152 10.49 -19.82 11.12
CA SER A 152 9.38 -19.45 10.24
C SER A 152 8.30 -18.74 11.02
N GLU A 153 7.90 -17.60 10.51
CA GLU A 153 6.90 -16.72 11.11
C GLU A 153 5.77 -16.48 10.10
N SER A 154 4.55 -16.46 10.58
CA SER A 154 3.41 -16.05 9.78
C SER A 154 2.45 -15.21 10.60
N PHE A 155 1.94 -14.13 10.00
CA PHE A 155 1.04 -13.19 10.66
C PHE A 155 -0.11 -12.86 9.73
N PHE A 156 -1.30 -12.94 10.27
CA PHE A 156 -2.51 -12.42 9.65
C PHE A 156 -2.97 -11.17 10.40
N SER A 157 -3.31 -10.13 9.67
CA SER A 157 -3.84 -8.89 10.20
C SER A 157 -5.09 -8.51 9.44
N THR A 158 -6.12 -8.08 10.15
CA THR A 158 -7.31 -7.49 9.56
C THR A 158 -7.74 -6.29 10.38
N GLY A 159 -8.23 -5.26 9.73
CA GLY A 159 -8.67 -4.03 10.36
C GLY A 159 -9.86 -3.42 9.66
N VAL A 160 -10.71 -2.78 10.44
CA VAL A 160 -11.83 -1.96 9.95
C VAL A 160 -11.60 -0.55 10.45
N GLY A 161 -11.77 0.42 9.58
CA GLY A 161 -11.66 1.81 9.96
C GLY A 161 -12.70 2.68 9.30
N MET A 162 -13.00 3.80 9.96
CA MET A 162 -13.87 4.85 9.43
C MET A 162 -13.39 6.22 9.87
N PRO A 163 -13.43 7.24 9.02
CA PRO A 163 -13.20 8.62 9.43
C PRO A 163 -14.35 9.10 10.31
N LEU A 164 -14.01 9.62 11.47
CA LEU A 164 -14.96 10.27 12.38
C LEU A 164 -15.16 11.73 11.97
N THR A 165 -14.06 12.40 11.64
CA THR A 165 -14.02 13.77 11.15
C THR A 165 -12.97 13.86 10.03
N HIS A 166 -12.84 15.02 9.38
CA HIS A 166 -11.76 15.26 8.40
C HIS A 166 -10.33 15.20 8.98
N ARG A 167 -10.20 15.19 10.32
CA ARG A 167 -8.90 15.12 11.02
C ARG A 167 -8.74 13.88 11.91
N SER A 168 -9.77 13.06 12.04
CA SER A 168 -9.76 11.91 12.95
C SER A 168 -10.23 10.64 12.25
N LEU A 169 -9.48 9.57 12.46
CA LEU A 169 -9.74 8.24 11.95
C LEU A 169 -9.85 7.26 13.12
N LEU A 170 -10.93 6.49 13.17
CA LEU A 170 -11.07 5.37 14.07
C LEU A 170 -10.70 4.08 13.33
N THR A 171 -9.78 3.31 13.89
CA THR A 171 -9.39 2.00 13.34
C THR A 171 -9.40 0.97 14.44
N LEU A 172 -10.03 -0.18 14.18
CA LEU A 172 -9.97 -1.37 15.01
C LEU A 172 -9.22 -2.46 14.21
N ARG A 173 -8.16 -3.02 14.80
CA ARG A 173 -7.32 -4.03 14.14
C ARG A 173 -7.14 -5.26 15.02
N ALA A 174 -7.27 -6.44 14.40
CA ALA A 174 -6.97 -7.73 15.00
C ALA A 174 -5.77 -8.36 14.27
N ASN A 175 -4.88 -8.97 15.05
CA ASN A 175 -3.70 -9.65 14.54
C ASN A 175 -3.61 -11.04 15.16
N ALA A 176 -3.25 -12.04 14.34
CA ALA A 176 -2.94 -13.39 14.77
C ALA A 176 -1.64 -13.83 14.12
N GLY A 177 -0.77 -14.49 14.86
CA GLY A 177 0.52 -14.92 14.35
C GLY A 177 0.93 -16.28 14.87
N HIS A 178 1.76 -16.96 14.08
CA HIS A 178 2.37 -18.23 14.43
C HIS A 178 3.88 -18.14 14.17
N VAL A 179 4.65 -18.62 15.14
CA VAL A 179 6.10 -18.66 15.04
C VAL A 179 6.55 -20.10 15.31
N ASN A 180 7.38 -20.64 14.43
CA ASN A 180 7.93 -21.98 14.53
C ASN A 180 9.44 -21.97 14.43
N TYR A 181 10.10 -22.60 15.38
CA TYR A 181 11.55 -22.80 15.40
C TYR A 181 11.87 -24.27 15.15
N ARG A 182 12.73 -24.52 14.17
CA ARG A 182 13.24 -25.87 13.89
C ARG A 182 14.77 -25.84 14.05
N TYR A 183 15.24 -26.76 14.83
CA TYR A 183 16.66 -26.99 15.08
C TYR A 183 17.02 -28.31 14.39
N ASP A 184 17.89 -28.24 13.38
CA ASP A 184 18.48 -29.43 12.79
C ASP A 184 19.84 -29.66 13.45
N SER A 185 19.95 -30.73 14.25
CA SER A 185 21.21 -31.25 14.79
C SER A 185 21.56 -32.46 13.94
N ASP A 186 22.58 -32.34 13.11
CA ASP A 186 23.24 -33.51 12.51
C ASP A 186 24.03 -34.31 13.54
#